data_2cdcc904b792c262cd26f8003e5c0676
#
_entry.id   2cdcc904b792c262cd26f8003e5c0676
#
_cell.length_a   1.000
_cell.length_b   1.000
_cell.length_c   1.000
_cell.angle_alpha   90.00
_cell.angle_beta   90.00
_cell.angle_gamma   90.00
#
_symmetry.space_group_name_H-M   'P 1'
#
loop_
_entity.id
_entity.type
_entity.pdbx_description
1 polymer ?
#
loop_
_entity_poly.entity_id
_entity_poly.type
_entity_poly.pdbx_seq_one_letter_code
_entity_poly.pdbx_strand_id
1 'polypeptide(L)'
;MEQEIREFIDYLHNTKKTSSNTEVSYERDLNKMAAYLEMKGIAAVADVREFDLMGYMDYMEKENFASSTISRSVASMRAFFQHMFALRKIEENPANNLKSPKVEKKLPEIL
;
A
#
# COMPACT_ATOMS: atom_id res chain seq x y z
N MET A 1 -6.28 11.51 4.07
CA MET A 1 -5.44 10.30 4.18
C MET A 1 -3.97 10.63 4.41
N GLU A 2 -3.55 11.81 4.02
CA GLU A 2 -2.16 12.22 4.13
C GLU A 2 -1.67 12.21 5.57
N GLN A 3 -2.49 12.70 6.50
CA GLN A 3 -2.10 12.73 7.89
C GLN A 3 -1.92 11.32 8.46
N GLU A 4 -2.81 10.42 8.10
CA GLU A 4 -2.70 9.05 8.58
C GLU A 4 -1.44 8.37 8.06
N ILE A 5 -1.07 8.68 6.82
CA ILE A 5 0.16 8.14 6.25
C ILE A 5 1.36 8.66 7.03
N ARG A 6 1.37 9.96 7.34
CA ARG A 6 2.47 10.55 8.08
C ARG A 6 2.59 9.91 9.48
N GLU A 7 1.45 9.73 10.14
CA GLU A 7 1.46 9.11 11.46
C GLU A 7 1.97 7.68 11.40
N PHE A 8 1.61 6.97 10.32
CA PHE A 8 2.09 5.61 10.14
C PHE A 8 3.60 5.59 9.95
N ILE A 9 4.14 6.51 9.17
CA ILE A 9 5.58 6.57 8.96
C ILE A 9 6.29 6.90 10.26
N ASP A 10 5.73 7.80 11.08
CA ASP A 10 6.28 8.11 12.38
C ASP A 10 6.28 6.89 13.29
N TYR A 11 5.21 6.09 13.21
CA TYR A 11 5.11 4.85 13.97
C TYR A 11 6.22 3.88 13.56
N LEU A 12 6.46 3.75 12.26
CA LEU A 12 7.53 2.88 11.78
C LEU A 12 8.88 3.34 12.30
N HIS A 13 9.10 4.64 12.27
CA HIS A 13 10.37 5.20 12.69
C HIS A 13 10.60 5.02 14.20
N ASN A 14 9.59 5.37 14.98
CA ASN A 14 9.74 5.42 16.43
C ASN A 14 9.54 4.10 17.13
N THR A 15 8.65 3.27 16.62
CA THR A 15 8.29 2.03 17.29
C THR A 15 8.94 0.81 16.68
N LYS A 16 8.91 0.73 15.33
CA LYS A 16 9.48 -0.42 14.65
C LYS A 16 10.94 -0.24 14.32
N LYS A 17 11.46 0.98 14.44
CA LYS A 17 12.86 1.26 14.14
C LYS A 17 13.24 0.85 12.73
N THR A 18 12.34 1.09 11.80
CA THR A 18 12.57 0.75 10.40
C THR A 18 13.67 1.63 9.81
N SER A 19 14.33 1.14 8.78
CA SER A 19 15.39 1.94 8.14
C SER A 19 14.79 3.15 7.43
N SER A 20 15.60 4.20 7.29
CA SER A 20 15.18 5.40 6.62
C SER A 20 14.77 5.14 5.17
N ASN A 21 15.50 4.24 4.49
CA ASN A 21 15.19 3.91 3.10
C ASN A 21 13.81 3.29 2.98
N THR A 22 13.47 2.38 3.89
CA THR A 22 12.16 1.75 3.89
C THR A 22 11.08 2.77 4.16
N GLU A 23 11.31 3.66 5.12
CA GLU A 23 10.31 4.67 5.48
C GLU A 23 10.03 5.61 4.30
N VAL A 24 11.08 6.07 3.63
CA VAL A 24 10.91 6.96 2.48
C VAL A 24 10.18 6.26 1.36
N SER A 25 10.53 5.00 1.10
CA SER A 25 9.89 4.24 0.03
C SER A 25 8.42 4.01 0.33
N TYR A 26 8.10 3.65 1.57
CA TYR A 26 6.71 3.41 1.95
C TYR A 26 5.90 4.69 1.87
N GLU A 27 6.47 5.79 2.34
CA GLU A 27 5.76 7.07 2.29
C GLU A 27 5.45 7.45 0.86
N ARG A 28 6.42 7.30 -0.04
CA ARG A 28 6.22 7.60 -1.45
C ARG A 28 5.13 6.72 -2.04
N ASP A 29 5.18 5.42 -1.76
CA ASP A 29 4.20 4.49 -2.30
C ASP A 29 2.81 4.79 -1.79
N LEU A 30 2.68 5.09 -0.51
CA LEU A 30 1.37 5.37 0.07
C LEU A 30 0.82 6.71 -0.41
N ASN A 31 1.68 7.70 -0.63
CA ASN A 31 1.22 8.97 -1.15
C ASN A 31 0.70 8.82 -2.58
N LYS A 32 1.34 7.96 -3.38
CA LYS A 32 0.85 7.70 -4.74
C LYS A 32 -0.50 7.00 -4.70
N MET A 33 -0.67 6.06 -3.77
CA MET A 33 -1.95 5.39 -3.60
C MET A 33 -3.02 6.41 -3.22
N ALA A 34 -2.71 7.29 -2.27
CA ALA A 34 -3.66 8.29 -1.82
C ALA A 34 -4.07 9.22 -2.95
N ALA A 35 -3.12 9.62 -3.80
CA ALA A 35 -3.43 10.48 -4.93
C ALA A 35 -4.37 9.79 -5.91
N TYR A 36 -4.14 8.50 -6.16
CA TYR A 36 -5.02 7.74 -7.05
C TYR A 36 -6.44 7.67 -6.45
N LEU A 37 -6.52 7.38 -5.16
CA LEU A 37 -7.82 7.25 -4.51
C LEU A 37 -8.57 8.58 -4.50
N GLU A 38 -7.85 9.68 -4.32
CA GLU A 38 -8.49 10.99 -4.35
C GLU A 38 -9.06 11.29 -5.72
N MET A 39 -8.37 10.86 -6.77
CA MET A 39 -8.89 11.03 -8.12
C MET A 39 -10.18 10.25 -8.31
N LYS A 40 -10.36 9.20 -7.56
CA LYS A 40 -11.59 8.40 -7.62
C LYS A 40 -12.65 8.88 -6.63
N GLY A 41 -12.39 9.97 -5.95
CA GLY A 41 -13.35 10.52 -5.00
C GLY A 41 -13.28 9.93 -3.61
N ILE A 42 -12.20 9.22 -3.30
CA ILE A 42 -12.03 8.59 -2.00
C ILE A 42 -10.95 9.32 -1.23
N ALA A 43 -11.33 10.07 -0.20
CA ALA A 43 -10.39 10.88 0.54
C ALA A 43 -10.10 10.33 1.93
N ALA A 44 -10.99 9.54 2.50
CA ALA A 44 -10.84 9.05 3.87
C ALA A 44 -10.46 7.59 3.89
N VAL A 45 -9.59 7.20 4.84
CA VAL A 45 -9.17 5.80 4.94
C VAL A 45 -10.36 4.88 5.19
N ALA A 46 -11.38 5.37 5.88
CA ALA A 46 -12.55 4.55 6.20
C ALA A 46 -13.39 4.24 4.97
N ASP A 47 -13.22 4.98 3.90
CA ASP A 47 -14.00 4.78 2.68
C ASP A 47 -13.31 3.88 1.66
N VAL A 48 -12.08 3.47 1.93
CA VAL A 48 -11.33 2.64 0.99
C VAL A 48 -11.83 1.19 1.08
N ARG A 49 -12.08 0.60 -0.08
CA ARG A 49 -12.51 -0.79 -0.18
C ARG A 49 -11.45 -1.62 -0.88
N GLU A 50 -11.54 -2.93 -0.72
CA GLU A 50 -10.62 -3.83 -1.41
C GLU A 50 -10.66 -3.60 -2.91
N PHE A 51 -11.86 -3.41 -3.44
CA PHE A 51 -12.04 -3.13 -4.86
C PHE A 51 -11.25 -1.90 -5.31
N ASP A 52 -11.20 -0.88 -4.47
CA ASP A 52 -10.45 0.34 -4.80
C ASP A 52 -8.96 0.08 -4.89
N LEU A 53 -8.44 -0.74 -3.99
CA LEU A 53 -7.02 -1.05 -4.00
C LEU A 53 -6.65 -1.96 -5.15
N MET A 54 -7.55 -2.87 -5.53
CA MET A 54 -7.32 -3.71 -6.69
C MET A 54 -7.28 -2.85 -7.95
N GLY A 55 -8.13 -1.83 -8.01
CA GLY A 55 -8.09 -0.88 -9.11
C GLY A 55 -6.77 -0.15 -9.20
N TYR A 56 -6.21 0.21 -8.05
CA TYR A 56 -4.90 0.87 -8.03
C TYR A 56 -3.81 -0.08 -8.53
N MET A 57 -3.90 -1.36 -8.17
CA MET A 57 -2.92 -2.33 -8.66
C MET A 57 -3.00 -2.46 -10.18
N ASP A 58 -4.20 -2.50 -10.74
CA ASP A 58 -4.37 -2.51 -12.19
C ASP A 58 -3.79 -1.27 -12.82
N TYR A 59 -4.00 -0.13 -12.18
CA TYR A 59 -3.46 1.14 -12.66
C TYR A 59 -1.94 1.08 -12.74
N MET A 60 -1.30 0.55 -11.69
CA MET A 60 0.15 0.44 -11.70
C MET A 60 0.66 -0.46 -12.81
N GLU A 61 -0.06 -1.55 -13.07
CA GLU A 61 0.33 -2.45 -14.14
C GLU A 61 0.18 -1.79 -15.50
N LYS A 62 -0.89 -1.04 -15.69
CA LYS A 62 -1.12 -0.36 -16.95
C LYS A 62 -0.13 0.76 -17.20
N GLU A 63 0.37 1.36 -16.13
CA GLU A 63 1.37 2.41 -16.25
C GLU A 63 2.78 1.83 -16.33
N ASN A 64 2.89 0.51 -16.41
CA ASN A 64 4.16 -0.18 -16.57
C ASN A 64 5.13 0.00 -15.41
N PHE A 65 4.59 0.09 -14.21
CA PHE A 65 5.44 0.11 -13.02
C PHE A 65 6.17 -1.22 -12.94
N ALA A 66 7.40 -1.20 -12.48
CA ALA A 66 8.17 -2.42 -12.30
C ALA A 66 7.47 -3.34 -11.31
N SER A 67 7.57 -4.65 -11.54
CA SER A 67 6.94 -5.62 -10.64
C SER A 67 7.41 -5.48 -9.21
N SER A 68 8.69 -5.18 -9.02
CA SER A 68 9.23 -4.98 -7.68
C SER A 68 8.61 -3.76 -7.01
N THR A 69 8.32 -2.71 -7.78
CA THR A 69 7.67 -1.52 -7.25
C THR A 69 6.24 -1.85 -6.85
N ILE A 70 5.52 -2.61 -7.67
CA ILE A 70 4.16 -3.00 -7.35
C ILE A 70 4.13 -3.87 -6.10
N SER A 71 5.06 -4.82 -5.99
CA SER A 71 5.14 -5.68 -4.81
C SER A 71 5.40 -4.87 -3.55
N ARG A 72 6.32 -3.91 -3.63
CA ARG A 72 6.62 -3.07 -2.49
C ARG A 72 5.41 -2.21 -2.12
N SER A 73 4.70 -1.70 -3.13
CA SER A 73 3.49 -0.91 -2.88
C SER A 73 2.43 -1.73 -2.17
N VAL A 74 2.27 -2.99 -2.58
CA VAL A 74 1.31 -3.87 -1.92
C VAL A 74 1.73 -4.08 -0.46
N ALA A 75 3.01 -4.29 -0.22
CA ALA A 75 3.49 -4.48 1.14
C ALA A 75 3.24 -3.25 2.00
N SER A 76 3.47 -2.06 1.46
CA SER A 76 3.25 -0.83 2.20
C SER A 76 1.76 -0.61 2.47
N MET A 77 0.90 -0.93 1.50
CA MET A 77 -0.54 -0.80 1.69
C MET A 77 -1.04 -1.76 2.75
N ARG A 78 -0.57 -3.01 2.73
CA ARG A 78 -0.99 -3.98 3.72
C ARG A 78 -0.58 -3.54 5.13
N ALA A 79 0.66 -3.06 5.26
CA ALA A 79 1.13 -2.60 6.56
C ALA A 79 0.35 -1.38 7.04
N PHE A 80 0.09 -0.45 6.14
CA PHE A 80 -0.63 0.77 6.48
C PHE A 80 -2.06 0.47 6.94
N PHE A 81 -2.80 -0.31 6.16
CA PHE A 81 -4.19 -0.57 6.50
C PHE A 81 -4.30 -1.51 7.71
N GLN A 82 -3.33 -2.39 7.91
CA GLN A 82 -3.30 -3.19 9.11
C GLN A 82 -3.15 -2.29 10.35
N HIS A 83 -2.29 -1.28 10.24
CA HIS A 83 -2.09 -0.33 11.33
C HIS A 83 -3.37 0.48 11.58
N MET A 84 -4.03 0.94 10.51
CA MET A 84 -5.28 1.66 10.64
C MET A 84 -6.35 0.81 11.29
N PHE A 85 -6.39 -0.46 10.92
CA PHE A 85 -7.35 -1.40 11.49
C PHE A 85 -7.06 -1.62 12.99
N ALA A 86 -5.80 -1.75 13.35
CA ALA A 86 -5.41 -1.94 14.74
C ALA A 86 -5.77 -0.73 15.60
N LEU A 87 -5.71 0.47 15.01
CA LEU A 87 -6.09 1.69 15.69
C LEU A 87 -7.59 1.96 15.63
N ARG A 88 -8.34 1.07 14.99
CA ARG A 88 -9.79 1.18 14.86
C ARG A 88 -10.21 2.42 14.07
N LYS A 89 -9.36 2.86 13.16
CA LYS A 89 -9.72 3.95 12.27
C LYS A 89 -10.55 3.45 11.10
N ILE A 90 -10.53 2.15 10.86
CA ILE A 90 -11.34 1.51 9.82
C ILE A 90 -11.97 0.27 10.44
N GLU A 91 -13.13 -0.12 9.92
CA GLU A 91 -13.85 -1.28 10.45
C GLU A 91 -13.43 -2.57 9.78
N GLU A 92 -12.98 -2.48 8.54
CA GLU A 92 -12.51 -3.63 7.80
C GLU A 92 -11.19 -3.30 7.16
N ASN A 93 -10.33 -4.28 7.02
CA ASN A 93 -9.02 -4.07 6.42
C ASN A 93 -9.11 -4.33 4.92
N PRO A 94 -9.13 -3.27 4.08
CA PRO A 94 -9.32 -3.45 2.64
C PRO A 94 -8.10 -4.09 1.97
N ALA A 95 -6.96 -4.09 2.63
CA ALA A 95 -5.74 -4.67 2.06
C ALA A 95 -5.47 -6.09 2.53
N ASN A 96 -6.38 -6.65 3.33
CA ASN A 96 -6.14 -7.94 3.95
C ASN A 96 -5.92 -9.07 2.93
N ASN A 97 -6.60 -9.00 1.81
CA ASN A 97 -6.51 -10.04 0.79
C ASN A 97 -5.67 -9.66 -0.42
N LEU A 98 -4.98 -8.52 -0.36
CA LEU A 98 -4.15 -8.12 -1.48
C LEU A 98 -2.95 -9.04 -1.60
N LYS A 99 -2.56 -9.33 -2.83
CA LYS A 99 -1.42 -10.17 -3.11
C LYS A 99 -0.49 -9.49 -4.10
N SER A 100 0.80 -9.76 -3.96
CA SER A 100 1.78 -9.24 -4.89
C SER A 100 1.59 -9.88 -6.25
N PRO A 101 2.02 -9.20 -7.32
CA PRO A 101 1.94 -9.81 -8.65
C PRO A 101 2.79 -11.06 -8.68
N LYS A 102 2.39 -11.99 -9.50
CA LYS A 102 3.09 -13.25 -9.57
C LYS A 102 4.24 -13.21 -10.51
N VAL A 103 5.19 -12.42 -10.17
CA VAL A 103 6.32 -12.26 -11.02
C VAL A 103 7.22 -13.41 -10.96
N GLU A 104 7.34 -13.92 -9.81
CA GLU A 104 8.30 -14.95 -9.58
C GLU A 104 7.96 -16.20 -10.31
N LYS A 105 6.78 -16.35 -10.72
CA LYS A 105 6.48 -17.54 -11.34
C LYS A 105 7.18 -17.72 -12.56
N LYS A 106 7.75 -16.79 -13.04
CA LYS A 106 8.49 -17.07 -14.12
C LYS A 106 9.69 -17.73 -13.81
N LEU A 107 9.93 -17.83 -12.95
CA LEU A 107 11.07 -18.41 -12.70
C LEU A 107 11.18 -19.72 -12.74
N PRO A 108 10.90 -19.98 -12.67
CA PRO A 108 11.07 -21.01 -12.63
C PRO A 108 11.34 -21.92 -13.36
N GLU A 109 11.12 -21.76 -13.39
CA GLU A 109 11.29 -22.47 -13.83
C GLU A 109 11.97 -23.03 -14.24
N ILE A 110 12.12 -22.87 -14.00
CA ILE A 110 12.77 -23.37 -14.19
C ILE A 110 13.07 -24.24 -14.52
N LEU A 111 12.80 -24.25 -14.54
CA LEU A 111 13.07 -25.16 -14.81
C LEU A 111 13.33 -25.75 -15.28
#